data_77956158914a0deb0f4128fc0c0a53df
#
_entry.id   77956158914a0deb0f4128fc0c0a53df
#
_cell.length_a   1.000
_cell.length_b   1.000
_cell.length_c   1.000
_cell.angle_alpha   90.00
_cell.angle_beta   90.00
_cell.angle_gamma   90.00
#
_symmetry.space_group_name_H-M   'P 1'
#
loop_
_entity.id
_entity.type
_entity.pdbx_description
1 polymer ?
#
loop_
_entity_poly.entity_id
_entity_poly.type
_entity_poly.pdbx_seq_one_letter_code
_entity_poly.pdbx_strand_id
1 'polypeptide(L)'
;MRSRAVPSLSLAVVLGLTACGSDYPLGAEQEAAAQRGDTSLQGAVTASGSSAQGPAMDAWRSGFAALYPRAQVQYSPDGSGAGRGALLAGAVGFAGSDAYLDDEERAESTEVCGPGGAFNIPAYVSPISVAFNLPGIEALDLDAATVARMFRGEIAMWNDPAIAAQNPGVELPARPISAVSRSDDSGTTENFTDYLHAVAPEAWPEEPDGMWPADLENENAKGNAGVVTTVAGTVGAVTYADDSAVGDPLGRVALRVGDTYVPVSSEAAAAAVDLAARVPGRQEYDLALDLDRTTTAPGVYPLVLVSYHVYCARYENEATAVVVRAFGTYAVSAEGQAEAAAAAKSSPISAGLSRQATEAIASIEVGRIP
;
A
#
# COMPACT_ATOMS: atom_id res chain seq x y z
N MET A 1 10.33 -13.37 -95.36
CA MET A 1 11.35 -13.39 -94.30
C MET A 1 10.67 -13.45 -92.96
N ARG A 2 10.86 -14.52 -92.18
CA ARG A 2 10.07 -14.89 -91.00
C ARG A 2 10.59 -14.17 -89.77
N SER A 3 9.73 -13.36 -89.09
CA SER A 3 10.02 -12.76 -87.81
C SER A 3 9.65 -13.74 -86.71
N ARG A 4 10.56 -14.06 -85.82
CA ARG A 4 10.35 -14.92 -84.66
C ARG A 4 10.01 -14.03 -83.49
N ALA A 5 8.83 -14.22 -82.88
CA ALA A 5 8.43 -13.64 -81.65
C ALA A 5 8.99 -14.48 -80.44
N VAL A 6 9.61 -13.79 -79.50
CA VAL A 6 10.08 -14.37 -78.24
C VAL A 6 9.03 -14.11 -77.18
N PRO A 7 8.56 -15.09 -76.43
CA PRO A 7 7.64 -14.84 -75.34
C PRO A 7 8.39 -14.39 -74.08
N SER A 8 8.04 -13.22 -73.56
CA SER A 8 8.48 -12.72 -72.26
C SER A 8 7.78 -13.47 -71.14
N LEU A 9 8.57 -14.18 -70.33
CA LEU A 9 8.10 -14.87 -69.14
C LEU A 9 8.08 -13.86 -67.97
N SER A 10 6.86 -13.41 -67.56
CA SER A 10 6.68 -12.55 -66.41
C SER A 10 6.74 -13.38 -65.12
N LEU A 11 7.82 -13.23 -64.36
CA LEU A 11 7.97 -13.83 -63.04
C LEU A 11 7.22 -12.99 -62.00
N ALA A 12 6.03 -13.46 -61.60
CA ALA A 12 5.25 -12.87 -60.51
C ALA A 12 5.93 -13.26 -59.18
N VAL A 13 6.61 -12.31 -58.52
CA VAL A 13 7.10 -12.45 -57.18
C VAL A 13 5.93 -12.25 -56.23
N VAL A 14 5.40 -13.33 -55.66
CA VAL A 14 4.43 -13.29 -54.56
C VAL A 14 5.25 -12.97 -53.28
N LEU A 15 5.22 -11.71 -52.83
CA LEU A 15 5.61 -11.35 -51.47
C LEU A 15 4.58 -11.91 -50.47
N GLY A 16 4.92 -13.04 -49.90
CA GLY A 16 4.22 -13.54 -48.72
C GLY A 16 4.49 -12.59 -47.52
N LEU A 17 3.50 -11.78 -47.15
CA LEU A 17 3.47 -11.11 -45.87
C LEU A 17 3.28 -12.21 -44.81
N THR A 18 4.38 -12.71 -44.24
CA THR A 18 4.30 -13.43 -42.96
C THR A 18 3.99 -12.40 -41.90
N ALA A 19 2.71 -12.25 -41.56
CA ALA A 19 2.29 -11.63 -40.34
C ALA A 19 2.82 -12.53 -39.20
N CYS A 20 3.96 -12.15 -38.59
CA CYS A 20 4.35 -12.67 -37.29
C CYS A 20 3.39 -12.07 -36.26
N GLY A 21 2.15 -12.56 -36.22
CA GLY A 21 1.36 -12.51 -35.01
C GLY A 21 1.98 -13.51 -34.04
N SER A 22 2.40 -13.05 -32.87
CA SER A 22 2.80 -13.96 -31.82
C SER A 22 1.60 -14.84 -31.46
N ASP A 23 1.76 -16.16 -31.53
CA ASP A 23 0.74 -17.10 -31.05
C ASP A 23 0.58 -17.00 -29.52
N TYR A 24 1.39 -16.15 -28.86
CA TYR A 24 1.43 -15.94 -27.41
C TYR A 24 1.33 -14.45 -27.08
N PRO A 25 0.12 -13.86 -27.13
CA PRO A 25 -0.09 -12.42 -26.89
C PRO A 25 0.29 -11.99 -25.45
N LEU A 26 0.33 -12.90 -24.49
CA LEU A 26 0.75 -12.66 -23.10
C LEU A 26 2.22 -13.05 -22.85
N GLY A 27 2.91 -13.63 -23.85
CA GLY A 27 4.24 -14.22 -23.68
C GLY A 27 4.15 -15.72 -23.35
N ALA A 28 5.09 -16.50 -23.90
CA ALA A 28 5.08 -17.97 -23.81
C ALA A 28 5.12 -18.49 -22.35
N GLU A 29 5.78 -17.78 -21.45
CA GLU A 29 5.85 -18.17 -20.02
C GLU A 29 4.52 -17.94 -19.30
N GLN A 30 3.85 -16.82 -19.55
CA GLN A 30 2.55 -16.51 -18.95
C GLN A 30 1.45 -17.41 -19.50
N GLU A 31 1.45 -17.73 -20.79
CA GLU A 31 0.50 -18.69 -21.36
C GLU A 31 0.77 -20.11 -20.88
N ALA A 32 2.02 -20.51 -20.71
CA ALA A 32 2.36 -21.80 -20.14
C ALA A 32 2.00 -21.88 -18.64
N ALA A 33 2.06 -20.77 -17.90
CA ALA A 33 1.57 -20.68 -16.53
C ALA A 33 0.04 -20.76 -16.49
N ALA A 34 -0.66 -20.05 -17.35
CA ALA A 34 -2.12 -20.09 -17.46
C ALA A 34 -2.64 -21.49 -17.87
N GLN A 35 -1.90 -22.22 -18.72
CA GLN A 35 -2.24 -23.60 -19.08
C GLN A 35 -1.98 -24.61 -17.96
N ARG A 36 -1.11 -24.28 -16.99
CA ARG A 36 -0.84 -25.09 -15.81
C ARG A 36 -1.70 -24.71 -14.60
N GLY A 37 -2.40 -23.58 -14.71
CA GLY A 37 -3.22 -23.04 -13.63
C GLY A 37 -4.36 -24.00 -13.22
N ASP A 38 -4.71 -23.97 -11.95
CA ASP A 38 -5.85 -24.72 -11.42
C ASP A 38 -7.17 -24.07 -11.89
N THR A 39 -7.87 -24.76 -12.77
CA THR A 39 -9.17 -24.32 -13.30
C THR A 39 -10.36 -24.75 -12.45
N SER A 40 -10.14 -25.47 -11.35
CA SER A 40 -11.22 -25.86 -10.42
C SER A 40 -11.71 -24.66 -9.62
N LEU A 41 -10.82 -23.69 -9.27
CA LEU A 41 -11.19 -22.44 -8.65
C LEU A 41 -11.77 -21.47 -9.67
N GLN A 42 -13.00 -21.02 -9.41
CA GLN A 42 -13.69 -20.06 -10.27
C GLN A 42 -14.55 -19.09 -9.46
N GLY A 43 -14.71 -17.87 -9.95
CA GLY A 43 -15.52 -16.83 -9.32
C GLY A 43 -14.87 -15.46 -9.43
N ALA A 44 -15.58 -14.45 -8.97
CA ALA A 44 -15.09 -13.08 -8.93
C ALA A 44 -15.37 -12.47 -7.55
N VAL A 45 -14.41 -11.71 -7.04
CA VAL A 45 -14.52 -10.95 -5.80
C VAL A 45 -14.11 -9.50 -6.06
N THR A 46 -14.92 -8.57 -5.56
CA THR A 46 -14.58 -7.16 -5.51
C THR A 46 -14.00 -6.81 -4.15
N ALA A 47 -13.02 -5.93 -4.13
CA ALA A 47 -12.42 -5.37 -2.94
C ALA A 47 -12.15 -3.87 -3.14
N SER A 48 -12.08 -3.12 -2.06
CA SER A 48 -11.73 -1.71 -2.08
C SER A 48 -10.88 -1.37 -0.86
N GLY A 49 -10.12 -0.27 -0.91
CA GLY A 49 -9.39 0.18 0.27
C GLY A 49 -8.13 0.95 0.00
N SER A 50 -7.12 0.69 0.81
CA SER A 50 -5.87 1.43 0.84
C SER A 50 -5.26 1.66 -0.54
N SER A 51 -4.92 2.92 -0.82
CA SER A 51 -4.16 3.28 -2.02
C SER A 51 -2.66 2.92 -1.91
N ALA A 52 -2.14 2.67 -0.71
CA ALA A 52 -0.79 2.17 -0.51
C ALA A 52 -0.65 0.73 -1.02
N GLN A 53 -1.70 -0.09 -0.88
CA GLN A 53 -1.72 -1.46 -1.40
C GLN A 53 -1.75 -1.56 -2.94
N GLY A 54 -2.02 -0.47 -3.65
CA GLY A 54 -2.21 -0.50 -5.10
C GLY A 54 -1.16 -1.32 -5.86
N PRO A 55 0.14 -0.99 -5.77
CA PRO A 55 1.20 -1.73 -6.47
C PRO A 55 1.30 -3.21 -6.06
N ALA A 56 1.21 -3.52 -4.75
CA ALA A 56 1.23 -4.89 -4.25
C ALA A 56 -0.01 -5.67 -4.72
N MET A 57 -1.18 -5.04 -4.68
CA MET A 57 -2.44 -5.63 -5.11
C MET A 57 -2.44 -5.96 -6.61
N ASP A 58 -1.85 -5.11 -7.45
CA ASP A 58 -1.71 -5.39 -8.88
C ASP A 58 -0.79 -6.59 -9.14
N ALA A 59 0.32 -6.70 -8.39
CA ALA A 59 1.20 -7.87 -8.45
C ALA A 59 0.49 -9.14 -7.99
N TRP A 60 -0.18 -9.12 -6.83
CA TRP A 60 -0.94 -10.27 -6.32
C TRP A 60 -2.04 -10.71 -7.27
N ARG A 61 -2.79 -9.77 -7.83
CA ARG A 61 -3.85 -10.08 -8.81
C ARG A 61 -3.30 -10.74 -10.07
N SER A 62 -2.15 -10.26 -10.54
CA SER A 62 -1.47 -10.81 -11.72
C SER A 62 -0.96 -12.24 -11.45
N GLY A 63 -0.22 -12.46 -10.36
CA GLY A 63 0.27 -13.79 -9.99
C GLY A 63 -0.85 -14.76 -9.67
N PHE A 64 -1.87 -14.32 -8.92
CA PHE A 64 -3.05 -15.14 -8.63
C PHE A 64 -3.81 -15.57 -9.89
N ALA A 65 -3.99 -14.67 -10.86
CA ALA A 65 -4.64 -15.00 -12.14
C ALA A 65 -3.83 -15.99 -12.98
N ALA A 66 -2.51 -16.00 -12.87
CA ALA A 66 -1.66 -17.01 -13.51
C ALA A 66 -1.85 -18.40 -12.90
N LEU A 67 -2.07 -18.47 -11.57
CA LEU A 67 -2.35 -19.73 -10.86
C LEU A 67 -3.80 -20.19 -11.04
N TYR A 68 -4.75 -19.26 -11.05
CA TYR A 68 -6.20 -19.52 -11.07
C TYR A 68 -6.89 -18.70 -12.16
N PRO A 69 -6.76 -19.06 -13.44
CA PRO A 69 -7.20 -18.24 -14.57
C PRO A 69 -8.73 -18.04 -14.66
N ARG A 70 -9.53 -18.77 -13.87
CA ARG A 70 -10.99 -18.62 -13.79
C ARG A 70 -11.47 -17.90 -12.52
N ALA A 71 -10.55 -17.50 -11.65
CA ALA A 71 -10.83 -16.71 -10.47
C ALA A 71 -10.32 -15.27 -10.66
N GLN A 72 -11.13 -14.28 -10.29
CA GLN A 72 -10.80 -12.87 -10.48
C GLN A 72 -10.95 -12.11 -9.18
N VAL A 73 -10.00 -11.22 -8.91
CA VAL A 73 -10.08 -10.23 -7.83
C VAL A 73 -10.00 -8.84 -8.47
N GLN A 74 -10.99 -8.00 -8.17
CA GLN A 74 -11.01 -6.60 -8.57
C GLN A 74 -10.76 -5.73 -7.35
N TYR A 75 -9.90 -4.73 -7.46
CA TYR A 75 -9.56 -3.84 -6.36
C TYR A 75 -9.65 -2.38 -6.77
N SER A 76 -10.29 -1.56 -5.92
CA SER A 76 -10.40 -0.11 -6.07
C SER A 76 -9.60 0.58 -4.95
N PRO A 77 -8.53 1.33 -5.27
CA PRO A 77 -7.69 1.99 -4.27
C PRO A 77 -8.31 3.32 -3.81
N ASP A 78 -9.46 3.25 -3.12
CA ASP A 78 -10.29 4.41 -2.77
C ASP A 78 -9.94 5.07 -1.43
N GLY A 79 -9.06 4.47 -0.63
CA GLY A 79 -8.69 4.84 0.73
C GLY A 79 -9.10 3.77 1.74
N SER A 80 -8.39 3.71 2.88
CA SER A 80 -8.61 2.69 3.90
C SER A 80 -10.00 2.76 4.52
N GLY A 81 -10.45 3.96 4.90
CA GLY A 81 -11.78 4.14 5.47
C GLY A 81 -12.90 3.82 4.48
N ALA A 82 -12.75 4.21 3.20
CA ALA A 82 -13.71 3.82 2.16
C ALA A 82 -13.78 2.30 1.98
N GLY A 83 -12.64 1.60 2.08
CA GLY A 83 -12.58 0.14 2.03
C GLY A 83 -13.27 -0.52 3.22
N ARG A 84 -12.96 -0.07 4.46
CA ARG A 84 -13.62 -0.55 5.68
C ARG A 84 -15.13 -0.33 5.61
N GLY A 85 -15.56 0.89 5.28
CA GLY A 85 -16.98 1.21 5.13
C GLY A 85 -17.69 0.37 4.05
N ALA A 86 -17.03 0.09 2.91
CA ALA A 86 -17.59 -0.77 1.87
C ALA A 86 -17.75 -2.23 2.34
N LEU A 87 -16.82 -2.74 3.16
CA LEU A 87 -16.95 -4.07 3.77
C LEU A 87 -18.11 -4.11 4.77
N LEU A 88 -18.19 -3.13 5.66
CA LEU A 88 -19.27 -3.02 6.66
C LEU A 88 -20.65 -2.87 6.02
N ALA A 89 -20.72 -2.25 4.85
CA ALA A 89 -21.94 -2.19 4.04
C ALA A 89 -22.23 -3.47 3.23
N GLY A 90 -21.37 -4.49 3.28
CA GLY A 90 -21.49 -5.72 2.49
C GLY A 90 -21.29 -5.53 0.98
N ALA A 91 -20.71 -4.40 0.56
CA ALA A 91 -20.54 -4.06 -0.86
C ALA A 91 -19.31 -4.73 -1.50
N VAL A 92 -18.35 -5.17 -0.70
CA VAL A 92 -17.12 -5.84 -1.15
C VAL A 92 -16.89 -7.13 -0.39
N GLY A 93 -16.13 -8.05 -1.00
CA GLY A 93 -15.79 -9.32 -0.38
C GLY A 93 -14.67 -9.22 0.65
N PHE A 94 -13.79 -8.23 0.54
CA PHE A 94 -12.80 -7.89 1.56
C PHE A 94 -12.35 -6.43 1.39
N ALA A 95 -11.74 -5.88 2.43
CA ALA A 95 -11.16 -4.54 2.35
C ALA A 95 -9.64 -4.59 2.46
N GLY A 96 -8.96 -3.62 1.83
CA GLY A 96 -7.57 -3.27 2.11
C GLY A 96 -7.52 -2.07 3.05
N SER A 97 -6.76 -2.14 4.14
CA SER A 97 -6.69 -1.03 5.09
C SER A 97 -5.30 -0.94 5.72
N ASP A 98 -4.76 0.27 5.85
CA ASP A 98 -3.48 0.50 6.54
C ASP A 98 -3.68 0.76 8.05
N ALA A 99 -4.92 0.71 8.51
CA ALA A 99 -5.31 0.68 9.91
C ALA A 99 -6.21 -0.53 10.14
N TYR A 100 -6.14 -1.13 11.32
CA TYR A 100 -7.05 -2.20 11.69
C TYR A 100 -8.43 -1.64 12.07
N LEU A 101 -9.47 -2.48 12.02
CA LEU A 101 -10.80 -2.10 12.49
C LEU A 101 -10.75 -1.71 13.96
N ASP A 102 -11.36 -0.59 14.31
CA ASP A 102 -11.59 -0.21 15.69
C ASP A 102 -12.67 -1.08 16.36
N ASP A 103 -13.01 -0.82 17.60
CA ASP A 103 -13.97 -1.64 18.35
C ASP A 103 -15.41 -1.41 17.88
N GLU A 104 -15.76 -0.21 17.38
CA GLU A 104 -17.07 0.12 16.83
C GLU A 104 -17.25 -0.56 15.44
N GLU A 105 -16.30 -0.40 14.56
CA GLU A 105 -16.27 -1.06 13.24
C GLU A 105 -16.34 -2.60 13.37
N ARG A 106 -15.61 -3.16 14.34
CA ARG A 106 -15.67 -4.61 14.62
C ARG A 106 -17.05 -5.05 15.10
N ALA A 107 -17.67 -4.29 15.99
CA ALA A 107 -19.02 -4.60 16.45
C ALA A 107 -20.03 -4.52 15.29
N GLU A 108 -19.96 -3.46 14.47
CA GLU A 108 -20.79 -3.28 13.28
C GLU A 108 -20.59 -4.42 12.27
N SER A 109 -19.37 -4.88 12.08
CA SER A 109 -19.06 -5.95 11.12
C SER A 109 -19.80 -7.26 11.38
N THR A 110 -20.31 -7.48 12.61
CA THR A 110 -21.07 -8.69 12.92
C THR A 110 -22.38 -8.83 12.13
N GLU A 111 -22.94 -7.71 11.67
CA GLU A 111 -24.17 -7.70 10.85
C GLU A 111 -23.95 -8.31 9.47
N VAL A 112 -22.77 -8.09 8.87
CA VAL A 112 -22.45 -8.54 7.51
C VAL A 112 -21.47 -9.70 7.45
N CYS A 113 -20.68 -9.90 8.50
CA CYS A 113 -19.64 -10.91 8.60
C CYS A 113 -20.00 -12.09 9.53
N GLY A 114 -21.22 -12.06 10.12
CA GLY A 114 -21.70 -13.04 11.09
C GLY A 114 -21.11 -12.85 12.49
N PRO A 115 -21.42 -13.72 13.46
CA PRO A 115 -21.08 -13.53 14.88
C PRO A 115 -19.57 -13.37 15.16
N GLY A 116 -18.71 -13.87 14.28
CA GLY A 116 -17.26 -13.70 14.37
C GLY A 116 -16.79 -12.31 13.93
N GLY A 117 -17.65 -11.51 13.29
CA GLY A 117 -17.31 -10.21 12.74
C GLY A 117 -16.27 -10.26 11.61
N ALA A 118 -15.66 -9.13 11.34
CA ALA A 118 -14.50 -9.04 10.47
C ALA A 118 -13.19 -9.07 11.27
N PHE A 119 -12.10 -9.46 10.61
CA PHE A 119 -10.79 -9.59 11.23
C PHE A 119 -9.67 -9.14 10.30
N ASN A 120 -8.55 -8.72 10.89
CA ASN A 120 -7.44 -8.10 10.21
C ASN A 120 -6.30 -9.10 9.98
N ILE A 121 -5.85 -9.21 8.73
CA ILE A 121 -4.69 -10.03 8.35
C ILE A 121 -3.60 -9.11 7.82
N PRO A 122 -2.44 -8.99 8.49
CA PRO A 122 -1.29 -8.28 7.95
C PRO A 122 -0.89 -8.90 6.61
N ALA A 123 -0.95 -8.10 5.57
CA ALA A 123 -0.64 -8.55 4.22
C ALA A 123 0.69 -7.97 3.70
N TYR A 124 1.08 -6.79 4.22
CA TYR A 124 2.21 -6.07 3.68
C TYR A 124 2.67 -5.00 4.69
N VAL A 125 3.97 -4.71 4.69
CA VAL A 125 4.61 -3.73 5.57
C VAL A 125 5.36 -2.71 4.72
N SER A 126 5.13 -1.42 4.94
CA SER A 126 5.81 -0.36 4.21
C SER A 126 6.14 0.84 5.08
N PRO A 127 7.30 1.48 4.88
CA PRO A 127 7.56 2.77 5.51
C PRO A 127 6.72 3.86 4.88
N ILE A 128 6.34 4.85 5.69
CA ILE A 128 5.77 6.11 5.22
C ILE A 128 6.89 7.12 5.12
N SER A 129 7.14 7.62 3.93
CA SER A 129 8.09 8.72 3.70
C SER A 129 7.47 10.07 3.98
N VAL A 130 8.22 10.94 4.66
CA VAL A 130 8.01 12.39 4.55
C VAL A 130 8.84 12.85 3.35
N ALA A 131 8.16 13.07 2.23
CA ALA A 131 8.76 13.35 0.93
C ALA A 131 8.64 14.83 0.56
N PHE A 132 9.69 15.41 -0.01
CA PHE A 132 9.73 16.84 -0.33
C PHE A 132 10.34 17.11 -1.72
N ASN A 133 10.02 18.29 -2.27
CA ASN A 133 10.56 18.76 -3.54
C ASN A 133 11.46 19.98 -3.33
N LEU A 134 12.75 19.74 -3.11
CA LEU A 134 13.80 20.75 -3.06
C LEU A 134 14.92 20.35 -4.03
N PRO A 135 15.00 20.99 -5.21
CA PRO A 135 16.02 20.63 -6.19
C PRO A 135 17.44 20.69 -5.63
N GLY A 136 18.17 19.57 -5.77
CA GLY A 136 19.54 19.45 -5.28
C GLY A 136 19.67 19.00 -3.80
N ILE A 137 18.57 18.77 -3.10
CA ILE A 137 18.54 18.22 -1.74
C ILE A 137 17.77 16.90 -1.76
N GLU A 138 18.48 15.80 -1.58
CA GLU A 138 17.90 14.45 -1.66
C GLU A 138 17.46 13.90 -0.29
N ALA A 139 18.07 14.40 0.79
CA ALA A 139 17.75 13.98 2.16
C ALA A 139 17.84 15.13 3.15
N LEU A 140 17.00 15.10 4.17
CA LEU A 140 17.03 16.00 5.33
C LEU A 140 16.81 15.18 6.60
N ASP A 141 17.48 15.58 7.67
CA ASP A 141 17.34 15.04 9.01
C ASP A 141 16.31 15.89 9.78
N LEU A 142 15.20 15.28 10.25
CA LEU A 142 14.17 15.99 11.01
C LEU A 142 13.67 15.12 12.19
N ASP A 143 13.36 15.78 13.29
CA ASP A 143 12.61 15.18 14.39
C ASP A 143 11.09 15.30 14.15
N ALA A 144 10.32 14.49 14.87
CA ALA A 144 8.86 14.46 14.77
C ALA A 144 8.21 15.83 15.08
N ALA A 145 8.74 16.57 16.06
CA ALA A 145 8.22 17.88 16.43
C ALA A 145 8.41 18.93 15.32
N THR A 146 9.52 18.88 14.61
CA THR A 146 9.78 19.73 13.46
C THR A 146 8.84 19.39 12.30
N VAL A 147 8.68 18.08 11.99
CA VAL A 147 7.73 17.60 10.99
C VAL A 147 6.31 18.05 11.34
N ALA A 148 5.84 17.84 12.58
CA ALA A 148 4.53 18.27 13.05
C ALA A 148 4.29 19.77 12.80
N ARG A 149 5.23 20.61 13.23
CA ARG A 149 5.12 22.07 13.05
C ARG A 149 5.14 22.54 11.59
N MET A 150 5.83 21.79 10.70
CA MET A 150 5.77 22.05 9.25
C MET A 150 4.35 21.79 8.72
N PHE A 151 3.74 20.68 9.07
CA PHE A 151 2.38 20.36 8.61
C PHE A 151 1.29 21.21 9.27
N ARG A 152 1.55 21.78 10.43
CA ARG A 152 0.69 22.77 11.09
C ARG A 152 0.90 24.21 10.57
N GLY A 153 1.87 24.43 9.68
CA GLY A 153 2.19 25.76 9.16
C GLY A 153 2.94 26.68 10.14
N GLU A 154 3.34 26.17 11.31
CA GLU A 154 4.11 26.92 12.32
C GLU A 154 5.57 27.14 11.86
N ILE A 155 6.13 26.19 11.13
CA ILE A 155 7.37 26.32 10.37
C ILE A 155 6.99 26.51 8.91
N ALA A 156 7.06 27.76 8.44
CA ALA A 156 6.58 28.15 7.13
C ALA A 156 7.66 28.24 6.04
N MET A 157 8.93 28.12 6.40
CA MET A 157 10.07 28.31 5.48
C MET A 157 11.08 27.17 5.62
N TRP A 158 11.62 26.70 4.49
CA TRP A 158 12.63 25.65 4.48
C TRP A 158 13.94 26.03 5.18
N ASN A 159 14.33 27.30 5.17
CA ASN A 159 15.51 27.79 5.90
C ASN A 159 15.23 28.19 7.35
N ASP A 160 14.15 27.71 7.94
CA ASP A 160 13.86 27.91 9.37
C ASP A 160 15.02 27.39 10.24
N PRO A 161 15.39 28.12 11.31
CA PRO A 161 16.44 27.67 12.22
C PRO A 161 16.24 26.28 12.81
N ALA A 162 15.01 25.84 13.02
CA ALA A 162 14.71 24.50 13.53
C ALA A 162 15.08 23.39 12.54
N ILE A 163 14.91 23.63 11.23
CA ILE A 163 15.35 22.70 10.18
C ILE A 163 16.87 22.79 10.01
N ALA A 164 17.41 24.02 9.94
CA ALA A 164 18.85 24.24 9.72
C ALA A 164 19.73 23.65 10.82
N ALA A 165 19.28 23.70 12.08
CA ALA A 165 20.02 23.14 13.22
C ALA A 165 20.18 21.61 13.13
N GLN A 166 19.27 20.93 12.50
CA GLN A 166 19.29 19.47 12.30
C GLN A 166 20.07 19.05 11.03
N ASN A 167 20.37 20.03 10.15
CA ASN A 167 21.01 19.80 8.85
C ASN A 167 22.27 20.64 8.65
N PRO A 168 23.30 20.48 9.51
CA PRO A 168 24.50 21.31 9.43
C PRO A 168 25.23 21.08 8.09
N GLY A 169 25.49 22.16 7.36
CA GLY A 169 26.17 22.12 6.08
C GLY A 169 25.26 21.98 4.86
N VAL A 170 23.96 21.84 5.03
CA VAL A 170 22.98 21.88 3.94
C VAL A 170 22.57 23.33 3.69
N GLU A 171 22.70 23.82 2.44
CA GLU A 171 22.20 25.14 2.04
C GLU A 171 20.69 25.11 1.81
N LEU A 172 19.92 25.37 2.85
CA LEU A 172 18.46 25.40 2.76
C LEU A 172 17.96 26.66 2.06
N PRO A 173 17.07 26.55 1.07
CA PRO A 173 16.57 27.71 0.35
C PRO A 173 15.61 28.54 1.19
N ALA A 174 15.64 29.87 1.03
CA ALA A 174 14.63 30.80 1.58
C ALA A 174 13.32 30.68 0.77
N ARG A 175 12.64 29.52 0.91
CA ARG A 175 11.44 29.14 0.18
C ARG A 175 10.31 28.76 1.13
N PRO A 176 9.06 29.17 0.86
CA PRO A 176 7.91 28.71 1.63
C PRO A 176 7.75 27.19 1.55
N ILE A 177 7.29 26.59 2.65
CA ILE A 177 6.84 25.22 2.72
C ILE A 177 5.38 25.17 2.28
N SER A 178 5.05 24.29 1.33
CA SER A 178 3.67 23.95 0.96
C SER A 178 3.40 22.53 1.43
N ALA A 179 2.74 22.37 2.56
CA ALA A 179 2.35 21.06 3.06
C ALA A 179 1.15 20.52 2.27
N VAL A 180 1.24 19.25 1.86
CA VAL A 180 0.19 18.56 1.10
C VAL A 180 -0.29 17.38 1.92
N SER A 181 -1.58 17.35 2.23
CA SER A 181 -2.25 16.29 2.99
C SER A 181 -3.18 15.44 2.12
N ARG A 182 -3.71 14.36 2.68
CA ARG A 182 -4.71 13.52 2.03
C ARG A 182 -6.10 14.14 2.14
N SER A 183 -6.89 14.03 1.05
CA SER A 183 -8.29 14.48 1.00
C SER A 183 -9.30 13.36 1.22
N ASP A 184 -8.84 12.12 1.28
CA ASP A 184 -9.62 10.91 1.51
C ASP A 184 -9.38 10.38 2.94
N ASP A 185 -10.28 9.55 3.43
CA ASP A 185 -10.09 8.80 4.67
C ASP A 185 -8.99 7.75 4.45
N SER A 186 -7.82 8.02 5.01
CA SER A 186 -6.56 7.40 4.67
C SER A 186 -5.87 6.76 5.86
N GLY A 187 -5.67 5.45 5.82
CA GLY A 187 -4.83 4.78 6.82
C GLY A 187 -3.37 5.26 6.82
N THR A 188 -2.86 5.80 5.69
CA THR A 188 -1.55 6.46 5.69
C THR A 188 -1.57 7.74 6.53
N THR A 189 -2.66 8.53 6.47
CA THR A 189 -2.87 9.69 7.35
C THR A 189 -2.96 9.26 8.80
N GLU A 190 -3.76 8.24 9.10
CA GLU A 190 -3.94 7.72 10.45
C GLU A 190 -2.59 7.29 11.08
N ASN A 191 -1.78 6.51 10.36
CA ASN A 191 -0.44 6.14 10.82
C ASN A 191 0.53 7.32 10.97
N PHE A 192 0.43 8.33 10.11
CA PHE A 192 1.25 9.54 10.19
C PHE A 192 0.88 10.40 11.40
N THR A 193 -0.41 10.63 11.63
CA THR A 193 -0.91 11.41 12.77
C THR A 193 -0.69 10.66 14.09
N ASP A 194 -0.85 9.33 14.11
CA ASP A 194 -0.53 8.47 15.26
C ASP A 194 0.95 8.59 15.65
N TYR A 195 1.87 8.52 14.67
CA TYR A 195 3.29 8.72 14.91
C TYR A 195 3.59 10.11 15.50
N LEU A 196 3.00 11.17 14.92
CA LEU A 196 3.24 12.54 15.41
C LEU A 196 2.67 12.75 16.81
N HIS A 197 1.46 12.23 17.07
CA HIS A 197 0.81 12.31 18.37
C HIS A 197 1.63 11.57 19.45
N ALA A 198 2.08 10.35 19.15
CA ALA A 198 2.83 9.53 20.10
C ALA A 198 4.22 10.10 20.43
N VAL A 199 4.93 10.64 19.42
CA VAL A 199 6.33 11.06 19.59
C VAL A 199 6.47 12.55 19.94
N ALA A 200 5.54 13.38 19.50
CA ALA A 200 5.59 14.84 19.67
C ALA A 200 4.23 15.45 20.08
N PRO A 201 3.58 14.97 21.17
CA PRO A 201 2.21 15.36 21.53
C PRO A 201 2.03 16.86 21.77
N GLU A 202 3.09 17.57 22.20
CA GLU A 202 3.04 19.02 22.36
C GLU A 202 2.99 19.77 21.01
N ALA A 203 3.58 19.18 19.95
CA ALA A 203 3.58 19.75 18.61
C ALA A 203 2.42 19.21 17.75
N TRP A 204 1.86 18.06 18.08
CA TRP A 204 0.71 17.44 17.43
C TRP A 204 -0.27 16.92 18.49
N PRO A 205 -1.15 17.79 19.01
CA PRO A 205 -2.12 17.40 20.04
C PRO A 205 -3.36 16.69 19.51
N GLU A 206 -3.57 16.68 18.17
CA GLU A 206 -4.71 16.04 17.54
C GLU A 206 -4.62 14.51 17.72
N GLU A 207 -5.77 13.88 18.06
CA GLU A 207 -5.87 12.42 18.10
C GLU A 207 -5.65 11.81 16.70
N PRO A 208 -5.10 10.61 16.59
CA PRO A 208 -4.94 9.91 15.32
C PRO A 208 -6.27 9.73 14.59
N ASP A 209 -6.30 10.05 13.30
CA ASP A 209 -7.49 9.89 12.46
C ASP A 209 -7.07 9.68 11.00
N GLY A 210 -7.90 8.97 10.23
CA GLY A 210 -7.74 8.81 8.78
C GLY A 210 -8.08 10.08 7.99
N MET A 211 -8.87 10.98 8.58
CA MET A 211 -9.17 12.30 8.02
C MET A 211 -8.15 13.34 8.51
N TRP A 212 -7.70 14.17 7.59
CA TRP A 212 -6.84 15.31 7.95
C TRP A 212 -7.61 16.30 8.83
N PRO A 213 -6.98 16.86 9.92
CA PRO A 213 -7.65 17.82 10.79
C PRO A 213 -8.19 19.02 10.01
N ALA A 214 -9.49 19.30 10.17
CA ALA A 214 -10.21 20.29 9.36
C ALA A 214 -9.78 21.75 9.61
N ASP A 215 -9.15 22.03 10.74
CA ASP A 215 -8.61 23.33 11.12
C ASP A 215 -7.19 23.59 10.59
N LEU A 216 -6.53 22.58 10.01
CA LEU A 216 -5.21 22.69 9.39
C LEU A 216 -5.35 22.86 7.87
N GLU A 217 -5.14 24.08 7.40
CA GLU A 217 -5.24 24.45 5.98
C GLU A 217 -3.99 24.01 5.21
N ASN A 218 -4.05 22.83 4.58
CA ASN A 218 -3.03 22.32 3.67
C ASN A 218 -3.58 22.18 2.26
N GLU A 219 -2.70 22.22 1.25
CA GLU A 219 -3.05 21.67 -0.05
C GLU A 219 -3.39 20.18 0.11
N ASN A 220 -4.34 19.65 -0.66
CA ASN A 220 -4.74 18.26 -0.49
C ASN A 220 -4.93 17.53 -1.82
N ALA A 221 -4.75 16.21 -1.80
CA ALA A 221 -5.00 15.35 -2.94
C ALA A 221 -5.41 13.94 -2.50
N LYS A 222 -6.15 13.24 -3.36
CA LYS A 222 -6.63 11.89 -3.09
C LYS A 222 -5.54 10.86 -3.35
N GLY A 223 -5.33 9.94 -2.41
CA GLY A 223 -4.45 8.78 -2.52
C GLY A 223 -2.96 9.13 -2.46
N ASN A 224 -2.10 8.11 -2.26
CA ASN A 224 -0.65 8.30 -2.23
C ASN A 224 -0.10 8.88 -3.54
N ALA A 225 -0.57 8.40 -4.69
CA ALA A 225 -0.16 8.90 -6.00
C ALA A 225 -0.55 10.37 -6.22
N GLY A 226 -1.72 10.80 -5.70
CA GLY A 226 -2.19 12.18 -5.81
C GLY A 226 -1.29 13.15 -5.06
N VAL A 227 -1.03 12.90 -3.77
CA VAL A 227 -0.16 13.79 -2.96
C VAL A 227 1.28 13.82 -3.49
N VAL A 228 1.82 12.68 -3.93
CA VAL A 228 3.17 12.62 -4.52
C VAL A 228 3.24 13.40 -5.84
N THR A 229 2.22 13.29 -6.69
CA THR A 229 2.15 14.06 -7.95
C THR A 229 2.10 15.55 -7.69
N THR A 230 1.33 15.98 -6.70
CA THR A 230 1.23 17.38 -6.29
C THR A 230 2.58 17.93 -5.82
N VAL A 231 3.28 17.17 -4.95
CA VAL A 231 4.61 17.56 -4.47
C VAL A 231 5.64 17.56 -5.59
N ALA A 232 5.63 16.58 -6.48
CA ALA A 232 6.54 16.54 -7.62
C ALA A 232 6.37 17.76 -8.55
N GLY A 233 5.15 18.27 -8.68
CA GLY A 233 4.82 19.47 -9.47
C GLY A 233 5.12 20.81 -8.78
N THR A 234 5.36 20.82 -7.45
CA THR A 234 5.44 22.06 -6.65
C THR A 234 6.76 22.12 -5.89
N VAL A 235 7.70 22.97 -6.36
CA VAL A 235 8.98 23.17 -5.66
C VAL A 235 8.74 23.85 -4.31
N GLY A 236 9.22 23.23 -3.24
CA GLY A 236 9.00 23.64 -1.85
C GLY A 236 7.86 22.90 -1.16
N ALA A 237 7.18 22.00 -1.87
CA ALA A 237 6.13 21.17 -1.27
C ALA A 237 6.71 19.99 -0.48
N VAL A 238 5.93 19.51 0.51
CA VAL A 238 6.19 18.35 1.36
C VAL A 238 4.90 17.57 1.58
N THR A 239 5.00 16.26 1.65
CA THR A 239 3.88 15.35 1.98
C THR A 239 4.36 14.16 2.78
N TYR A 240 3.41 13.37 3.28
CA TYR A 240 3.62 12.00 3.76
C TYR A 240 2.94 11.03 2.78
N ALA A 241 3.62 9.95 2.47
CA ALA A 241 3.09 8.94 1.55
C ALA A 241 3.80 7.59 1.77
N ASP A 242 3.13 6.50 1.39
CA ASP A 242 3.80 5.21 1.24
C ASP A 242 5.04 5.36 0.34
N ASP A 243 6.19 4.87 0.79
CA ASP A 243 7.47 5.08 0.07
C ASP A 243 7.48 4.48 -1.33
N SER A 244 6.67 3.46 -1.60
CA SER A 244 6.54 2.89 -2.94
C SER A 244 6.04 3.89 -3.97
N ALA A 245 5.22 4.85 -3.55
CA ALA A 245 4.70 5.90 -4.42
C ALA A 245 5.72 7.03 -4.66
N VAL A 246 6.74 7.15 -3.80
CA VAL A 246 7.73 8.24 -3.87
C VAL A 246 8.83 7.88 -4.87
N GLY A 247 8.85 8.60 -6.00
CA GLY A 247 9.86 8.47 -7.05
C GLY A 247 10.84 9.65 -7.08
N ASP A 248 11.88 9.51 -7.90
CA ASP A 248 12.78 10.62 -8.21
C ASP A 248 12.02 11.76 -8.94
N PRO A 249 12.39 13.03 -8.73
CA PRO A 249 13.53 13.53 -7.97
C PRO A 249 13.19 13.98 -6.52
N LEU A 250 12.17 13.40 -5.86
CA LEU A 250 11.78 13.81 -4.52
C LEU A 250 12.79 13.38 -3.46
N GLY A 251 13.14 14.31 -2.57
CA GLY A 251 13.93 14.02 -1.37
C GLY A 251 13.08 13.36 -0.27
N ARG A 252 13.75 12.74 0.69
CA ARG A 252 13.14 12.05 1.83
C ARG A 252 13.74 12.52 3.15
N VAL A 253 12.90 12.55 4.17
CA VAL A 253 13.33 12.87 5.53
C VAL A 253 13.82 11.58 6.21
N ALA A 254 15.01 11.65 6.82
CA ALA A 254 15.42 10.70 7.85
C ALA A 254 14.85 11.18 9.20
N LEU A 255 14.14 10.31 9.90
CA LEU A 255 13.50 10.63 11.17
C LEU A 255 14.41 10.40 12.36
N ARG A 256 14.37 11.32 13.34
CA ARG A 256 15.11 11.17 14.57
C ARG A 256 14.51 10.06 15.43
N VAL A 257 15.32 9.05 15.74
CA VAL A 257 15.00 7.93 16.63
C VAL A 257 16.07 7.88 17.72
N GLY A 258 15.70 8.17 18.96
CA GLY A 258 16.68 8.39 20.02
C GLY A 258 17.66 9.52 19.67
N ASP A 259 18.96 9.19 19.63
CA ASP A 259 20.02 10.16 19.33
C ASP A 259 20.51 10.12 17.87
N THR A 260 19.86 9.33 17.00
CA THR A 260 20.28 9.16 15.61
C THR A 260 19.14 9.47 14.63
N TYR A 261 19.49 9.78 13.38
CA TYR A 261 18.53 9.89 12.31
C TYR A 261 18.51 8.60 11.49
N VAL A 262 17.32 8.04 11.30
CA VAL A 262 17.09 6.79 10.58
C VAL A 262 16.46 7.12 9.22
N PRO A 263 17.16 6.84 8.11
CA PRO A 263 16.59 7.01 6.79
C PRO A 263 15.47 5.99 6.55
N VAL A 264 14.51 6.36 5.71
CA VAL A 264 13.44 5.46 5.28
C VAL A 264 14.02 4.27 4.53
N SER A 265 13.63 3.06 4.94
CA SER A 265 13.92 1.83 4.21
C SER A 265 12.94 0.72 4.62
N SER A 266 12.78 -0.26 3.73
CA SER A 266 11.95 -1.44 4.00
C SER A 266 12.49 -2.27 5.17
N GLU A 267 13.81 -2.38 5.32
CA GLU A 267 14.46 -3.12 6.42
C GLU A 267 14.21 -2.44 7.77
N ALA A 268 14.32 -1.10 7.83
CA ALA A 268 14.08 -0.35 9.05
C ALA A 268 12.58 -0.36 9.45
N ALA A 269 11.68 -0.41 8.46
CA ALA A 269 10.25 -0.60 8.68
C ALA A 269 9.91 -2.00 9.20
N ALA A 270 10.52 -3.04 8.63
CA ALA A 270 10.35 -4.41 9.12
C ALA A 270 10.77 -4.55 10.59
N ALA A 271 11.88 -3.92 10.97
CA ALA A 271 12.36 -3.92 12.36
C ALA A 271 11.35 -3.29 13.34
N ALA A 272 10.56 -2.30 12.92
CA ALA A 272 9.49 -1.74 13.74
C ALA A 272 8.34 -2.74 13.94
N VAL A 273 7.99 -3.49 12.91
CA VAL A 273 6.93 -4.51 13.00
C VAL A 273 7.38 -5.74 13.80
N ASP A 274 8.66 -6.09 13.78
CA ASP A 274 9.20 -7.17 14.61
C ASP A 274 9.12 -6.86 16.13
N LEU A 275 9.02 -5.58 16.49
CA LEU A 275 8.81 -5.14 17.88
C LEU A 275 7.32 -5.02 18.26
N ALA A 276 6.42 -5.09 17.28
CA ALA A 276 5.00 -4.89 17.48
C ALA A 276 4.35 -6.01 18.30
N ALA A 277 3.45 -5.63 19.18
CA ALA A 277 2.60 -6.55 19.92
C ALA A 277 1.29 -6.81 19.19
N ARG A 278 0.56 -7.87 19.58
CA ARG A 278 -0.83 -8.02 19.17
C ARG A 278 -1.70 -7.02 19.92
N VAL A 279 -2.65 -6.40 19.21
CA VAL A 279 -3.67 -5.57 19.86
C VAL A 279 -4.45 -6.44 20.85
N PRO A 280 -4.53 -6.06 22.12
CA PRO A 280 -5.21 -6.86 23.15
C PRO A 280 -6.71 -6.91 22.92
N GLY A 281 -7.38 -7.95 23.44
CA GLY A 281 -8.84 -8.09 23.38
C GLY A 281 -9.40 -8.53 22.02
N ARG A 282 -8.53 -8.89 21.07
CA ARG A 282 -8.90 -9.40 19.75
C ARG A 282 -9.10 -10.93 19.77
N GLN A 283 -9.87 -11.45 18.81
CA GLN A 283 -9.96 -12.91 18.60
C GLN A 283 -8.61 -13.48 18.16
N GLU A 284 -8.41 -14.78 18.36
CA GLU A 284 -7.14 -15.46 18.05
C GLU A 284 -6.72 -15.29 16.57
N TYR A 285 -7.70 -15.27 15.68
CA TYR A 285 -7.47 -15.11 14.24
C TYR A 285 -7.39 -13.64 13.75
N ASP A 286 -7.69 -12.66 14.61
CA ASP A 286 -7.50 -11.23 14.30
C ASP A 286 -6.04 -10.85 14.60
N LEU A 287 -5.28 -10.60 13.55
CA LEU A 287 -3.84 -10.38 13.61
C LEU A 287 -3.44 -8.90 13.67
N ALA A 288 -4.32 -8.02 14.15
CA ALA A 288 -4.02 -6.61 14.34
C ALA A 288 -2.78 -6.41 15.22
N LEU A 289 -1.91 -5.48 14.83
CA LEU A 289 -0.63 -5.19 15.48
C LEU A 289 -0.63 -3.79 16.07
N ASP A 290 -0.12 -3.67 17.28
CA ASP A 290 0.12 -2.43 18.00
C ASP A 290 1.59 -2.05 17.82
N LEU A 291 1.85 -0.92 17.15
CA LEU A 291 3.18 -0.47 16.77
C LEU A 291 3.75 0.48 17.83
N ASP A 292 4.93 0.19 18.34
CA ASP A 292 5.64 1.12 19.23
C ASP A 292 6.22 2.30 18.44
N ARG A 293 5.44 3.38 18.35
CA ARG A 293 5.83 4.64 17.69
C ARG A 293 6.96 5.36 18.42
N THR A 294 7.09 5.10 19.73
CA THR A 294 8.04 5.81 20.61
C THR A 294 9.39 5.11 20.75
N THR A 295 9.58 4.03 20.02
CA THR A 295 10.82 3.24 20.08
C THR A 295 12.06 4.12 19.86
N THR A 296 13.09 3.84 20.63
CA THR A 296 14.43 4.43 20.48
C THR A 296 15.46 3.40 20.01
N ALA A 297 14.99 2.23 19.54
CA ALA A 297 15.87 1.16 19.10
C ALA A 297 16.65 1.59 17.84
N PRO A 298 17.98 1.39 17.82
CA PRO A 298 18.80 1.82 16.69
C PRO A 298 18.40 1.14 15.37
N GLY A 299 18.28 1.93 14.30
CA GLY A 299 17.95 1.42 12.95
C GLY A 299 16.48 1.07 12.75
N VAL A 300 15.62 1.30 13.72
CA VAL A 300 14.17 1.12 13.60
C VAL A 300 13.53 2.40 13.07
N TYR A 301 12.68 2.28 12.04
CA TYR A 301 11.92 3.40 11.47
C TYR A 301 10.46 3.33 11.95
N PRO A 302 10.02 4.16 12.91
CA PRO A 302 8.73 4.01 13.57
C PRO A 302 7.54 4.51 12.75
N LEU A 303 7.76 5.34 11.72
CA LEU A 303 6.71 5.81 10.82
C LEU A 303 6.49 4.77 9.71
N VAL A 304 5.84 3.69 10.08
CA VAL A 304 5.56 2.51 9.26
C VAL A 304 4.06 2.25 9.25
N LEU A 305 3.54 1.71 8.16
CA LEU A 305 2.21 1.13 8.09
C LEU A 305 2.30 -0.40 7.98
N VAL A 306 1.39 -1.06 8.66
CA VAL A 306 1.02 -2.45 8.39
C VAL A 306 -0.27 -2.40 7.61
N SER A 307 -0.23 -2.86 6.37
CA SER A 307 -1.42 -2.89 5.54
C SER A 307 -2.11 -4.25 5.67
N TYR A 308 -3.40 -4.20 5.96
CA TYR A 308 -4.22 -5.37 6.25
C TYR A 308 -5.13 -5.71 5.08
N HIS A 309 -5.39 -6.99 4.88
CA HIS A 309 -6.62 -7.45 4.30
C HIS A 309 -7.61 -7.70 5.45
N VAL A 310 -8.79 -7.11 5.34
CA VAL A 310 -9.87 -7.26 6.32
C VAL A 310 -10.90 -8.21 5.73
N TYR A 311 -11.07 -9.36 6.37
CA TYR A 311 -11.95 -10.44 5.91
C TYR A 311 -13.12 -10.64 6.87
N CYS A 312 -14.26 -11.10 6.35
CA CYS A 312 -15.35 -11.61 7.17
C CYS A 312 -15.02 -13.00 7.74
N ALA A 313 -15.38 -13.24 8.99
CA ALA A 313 -15.29 -14.57 9.59
C ALA A 313 -16.24 -15.57 8.90
N ARG A 314 -17.33 -15.08 8.29
CA ARG A 314 -18.30 -15.89 7.55
C ARG A 314 -18.78 -15.18 6.28
N TYR A 315 -18.95 -15.95 5.22
CA TYR A 315 -19.58 -15.50 3.96
C TYR A 315 -20.79 -16.37 3.65
N GLU A 316 -21.89 -15.76 3.20
CA GLU A 316 -23.06 -16.51 2.75
C GLU A 316 -22.81 -17.17 1.38
N ASN A 317 -22.04 -16.51 0.52
CA ASN A 317 -21.72 -17.00 -0.82
C ASN A 317 -20.44 -17.85 -0.79
N GLU A 318 -20.58 -19.14 -1.05
CA GLU A 318 -19.47 -20.08 -1.08
C GLU A 318 -18.41 -19.73 -2.14
N ALA A 319 -18.84 -19.26 -3.33
CA ALA A 319 -17.89 -18.89 -4.39
C ALA A 319 -17.03 -17.68 -3.96
N THR A 320 -17.61 -16.70 -3.26
CA THR A 320 -16.87 -15.58 -2.67
C THR A 320 -15.88 -16.07 -1.62
N ALA A 321 -16.32 -16.89 -0.67
CA ALA A 321 -15.47 -17.40 0.41
C ALA A 321 -14.27 -18.20 -0.13
N VAL A 322 -14.48 -19.02 -1.15
CA VAL A 322 -13.42 -19.85 -1.75
C VAL A 322 -12.37 -18.97 -2.44
N VAL A 323 -12.79 -17.96 -3.22
CA VAL A 323 -11.86 -17.03 -3.88
C VAL A 323 -11.13 -16.16 -2.86
N VAL A 324 -11.82 -15.63 -1.82
CA VAL A 324 -11.22 -14.85 -0.74
C VAL A 324 -10.14 -15.64 -0.02
N ARG A 325 -10.43 -16.88 0.40
CA ARG A 325 -9.45 -17.75 1.06
C ARG A 325 -8.24 -18.02 0.16
N ALA A 326 -8.47 -18.37 -1.09
CA ALA A 326 -7.38 -18.67 -2.03
C ALA A 326 -6.50 -17.45 -2.30
N PHE A 327 -7.10 -16.29 -2.54
CA PHE A 327 -6.38 -15.04 -2.77
C PHE A 327 -5.62 -14.57 -1.53
N GLY A 328 -6.27 -14.59 -0.37
CA GLY A 328 -5.63 -14.21 0.89
C GLY A 328 -4.44 -15.13 1.23
N THR A 329 -4.60 -16.46 1.07
CA THR A 329 -3.51 -17.41 1.28
C THR A 329 -2.35 -17.15 0.30
N TYR A 330 -2.65 -16.85 -0.97
CA TYR A 330 -1.64 -16.48 -1.95
C TYR A 330 -0.91 -15.20 -1.55
N ALA A 331 -1.63 -14.14 -1.19
CA ALA A 331 -1.03 -12.85 -0.83
C ALA A 331 -0.05 -12.96 0.35
N VAL A 332 -0.36 -13.79 1.35
CA VAL A 332 0.52 -14.03 2.51
C VAL A 332 1.54 -15.15 2.32
N SER A 333 1.53 -15.83 1.17
CA SER A 333 2.53 -16.87 0.84
C SER A 333 3.90 -16.26 0.56
N ALA A 334 4.96 -17.08 0.59
CA ALA A 334 6.31 -16.62 0.26
C ALA A 334 6.40 -16.06 -1.17
N GLU A 335 5.67 -16.64 -2.13
CA GLU A 335 5.61 -16.18 -3.52
C GLU A 335 4.89 -14.82 -3.61
N GLY A 336 3.69 -14.70 -3.07
CA GLY A 336 2.93 -13.45 -3.07
C GLY A 336 3.65 -12.31 -2.34
N GLN A 337 4.34 -12.62 -1.23
CA GLN A 337 5.16 -11.64 -0.50
C GLN A 337 6.37 -11.17 -1.32
N ALA A 338 7.02 -12.06 -2.06
CA ALA A 338 8.14 -11.68 -2.93
C ALA A 338 7.67 -10.78 -4.09
N GLU A 339 6.50 -11.06 -4.68
CA GLU A 339 5.92 -10.23 -5.74
C GLU A 339 5.52 -8.84 -5.22
N ALA A 340 4.90 -8.77 -4.04
CA ALA A 340 4.56 -7.50 -3.40
C ALA A 340 5.82 -6.67 -3.10
N ALA A 341 6.86 -7.30 -2.53
CA ALA A 341 8.12 -6.62 -2.23
C ALA A 341 8.79 -6.05 -3.50
N ALA A 342 8.75 -6.78 -4.60
CA ALA A 342 9.29 -6.31 -5.88
C ALA A 342 8.49 -5.14 -6.47
N ALA A 343 7.16 -5.16 -6.35
CA ALA A 343 6.27 -4.16 -6.93
C ALA A 343 6.14 -2.89 -6.08
N ALA A 344 6.07 -3.04 -4.75
CA ALA A 344 5.76 -1.97 -3.81
C ALA A 344 6.93 -1.59 -2.90
N LYS A 345 8.15 -2.11 -3.12
CA LYS A 345 9.32 -1.90 -2.24
C LYS A 345 9.00 -2.17 -0.76
N SER A 346 8.06 -3.06 -0.51
CA SER A 346 7.58 -3.40 0.82
C SER A 346 8.47 -4.44 1.49
N SER A 347 8.35 -4.57 2.80
CA SER A 347 8.94 -5.69 3.52
C SER A 347 7.96 -6.84 3.59
N PRO A 348 8.40 -8.07 3.27
CA PRO A 348 7.61 -9.26 3.51
C PRO A 348 7.27 -9.40 5.00
N ILE A 349 6.06 -9.89 5.31
CA ILE A 349 5.73 -10.32 6.67
C ILE A 349 6.60 -11.52 7.07
N SER A 350 6.88 -11.66 8.36
CA SER A 350 7.70 -12.79 8.85
C SER A 350 7.06 -14.14 8.53
N ALA A 351 7.87 -15.19 8.36
CA ALA A 351 7.37 -16.54 8.14
C ALA A 351 6.44 -17.04 9.28
N GLY A 352 6.64 -16.53 10.50
CA GLY A 352 5.76 -16.79 11.63
C GLY A 352 4.38 -16.18 11.43
N LEU A 353 4.35 -14.91 11.06
CA LEU A 353 3.12 -14.16 10.81
C LEU A 353 2.37 -14.71 9.59
N SER A 354 3.10 -15.08 8.50
CA SER A 354 2.53 -15.72 7.32
C SER A 354 1.79 -17.03 7.65
N ARG A 355 2.36 -17.88 8.52
CA ARG A 355 1.67 -19.11 8.96
C ARG A 355 0.40 -18.79 9.74
N GLN A 356 0.46 -17.88 10.72
CA GLN A 356 -0.71 -17.46 11.49
C GLN A 356 -1.80 -16.85 10.59
N ALA A 357 -1.39 -16.03 9.62
CA ALA A 357 -2.29 -15.45 8.63
C ALA A 357 -2.99 -16.54 7.78
N THR A 358 -2.24 -17.54 7.33
CA THR A 358 -2.79 -18.67 6.58
C THR A 358 -3.80 -19.46 7.41
N GLU A 359 -3.50 -19.74 8.69
CA GLU A 359 -4.41 -20.42 9.62
C GLU A 359 -5.68 -19.61 9.86
N ALA A 360 -5.55 -18.30 10.08
CA ALA A 360 -6.68 -17.39 10.25
C ALA A 360 -7.56 -17.32 8.99
N ILE A 361 -6.98 -17.22 7.81
CA ILE A 361 -7.72 -17.23 6.53
C ILE A 361 -8.44 -18.57 6.33
N ALA A 362 -7.82 -19.67 6.72
CA ALA A 362 -8.43 -21.00 6.62
C ALA A 362 -9.65 -21.17 7.55
N SER A 363 -9.75 -20.40 8.64
CA SER A 363 -10.90 -20.41 9.56
C SER A 363 -12.17 -19.73 9.02
N ILE A 364 -12.09 -19.02 7.88
CA ILE A 364 -13.25 -18.38 7.24
C ILE A 364 -14.33 -19.44 6.95
N GLU A 365 -15.54 -19.20 7.44
CA GLU A 365 -16.68 -20.09 7.31
C GLU A 365 -17.58 -19.73 6.11
N VAL A 366 -18.39 -20.71 5.68
CA VAL A 366 -19.49 -20.54 4.72
C VAL A 366 -20.80 -20.87 5.42
N GLY A 367 -21.77 -20.00 5.31
CA GLY A 367 -23.09 -20.24 5.91
C GLY A 367 -23.92 -18.98 6.04
N ARG A 368 -25.18 -19.16 6.41
CA ARG A 368 -26.08 -18.03 6.66
C ARG A 368 -25.54 -17.15 7.78
N ILE A 369 -25.67 -15.86 7.59
CA ILE A 369 -25.49 -14.85 8.62
C ILE A 369 -26.85 -14.70 9.32
N PRO A 370 -26.91 -14.90 10.66
CA PRO A 370 -28.16 -14.96 11.42
C PRO A 370 -29.00 -13.69 11.33
#